data_8bc958b651202d086657ce7926adba56
#
_entry.id   8bc958b651202d086657ce7926adba56
#
_cell.length_a   1.000
_cell.length_b   1.000
_cell.length_c   1.000
_cell.angle_alpha   90.00
_cell.angle_beta   90.00
_cell.angle_gamma   90.00
#
_symmetry.space_group_name_H-M   'P 1'
#
loop_
_entity.id
_entity.type
_entity.pdbx_description
1 polymer ?
#
loop_
_entity_poly.entity_id
_entity_poly.type
_entity_poly.pdbx_seq_one_letter_code
_entity_poly.pdbx_strand_id
1 'polypeptide(L)'
;MKVVLCGPPHSGKSCLREGLKQAMRRLQGAPYPYVITACPDGEGAWFSEAAQQNPELARQLKAAYKAKFTLEFAQVAAQWVRDASLAFNLVDVGGKIDEKNRLIMSHATHAVILAGDMNQIPAWQEFCFELNLKIIAVIYSDYEGVADQIQTEVPVLKGSIHYLERGQDVSSRPMVQVLARLLVSLSSV
;
A
#
# COMPACT_ATOMS: atom_id res chain seq x y z
N MET A 1 -3.82 -14.68 -3.74
CA MET A 1 -3.32 -13.95 -2.54
C MET A 1 -3.84 -12.51 -2.56
N LYS A 2 -4.27 -11.98 -1.41
CA LYS A 2 -4.78 -10.60 -1.26
C LYS A 2 -3.93 -9.89 -0.20
N VAL A 3 -3.17 -8.88 -0.61
CA VAL A 3 -2.19 -8.18 0.25
C VAL A 3 -2.66 -6.75 0.44
N VAL A 4 -2.93 -6.35 1.68
CA VAL A 4 -3.22 -4.95 1.98
C VAL A 4 -1.91 -4.16 2.15
N LEU A 5 -1.84 -3.00 1.52
CA LEU A 5 -0.83 -1.99 1.80
C LEU A 5 -1.45 -0.96 2.75
N CYS A 6 -1.09 -1.05 4.02
CA CYS A 6 -1.67 -0.28 5.11
C CYS A 6 -0.61 0.55 5.86
N GLY A 7 -1.08 1.41 6.75
CA GLY A 7 -0.24 2.33 7.51
C GLY A 7 -0.83 3.73 7.57
N PRO A 8 -0.27 4.64 8.37
CA PRO A 8 -0.80 5.98 8.59
C PRO A 8 -0.85 6.83 7.31
N PRO A 9 -1.59 7.94 7.30
CA PRO A 9 -1.61 8.85 6.17
C PRO A 9 -0.21 9.45 5.94
N HIS A 10 0.06 9.83 4.70
CA HIS A 10 1.33 10.45 4.29
C HIS A 10 2.59 9.56 4.43
N SER A 11 2.43 8.24 4.57
CA SER A 11 3.56 7.28 4.61
C SER A 11 4.14 6.93 3.23
N GLY A 12 3.65 7.47 2.12
CA GLY A 12 4.13 7.12 0.78
C GLY A 12 3.54 5.82 0.20
N LYS A 13 2.41 5.30 0.74
CA LYS A 13 1.76 4.05 0.27
C LYS A 13 1.54 4.02 -1.24
N SER A 14 1.03 5.09 -1.81
CA SER A 14 0.76 5.16 -3.25
C SER A 14 2.03 5.11 -4.10
N CYS A 15 3.13 5.73 -3.62
CA CYS A 15 4.42 5.65 -4.29
C CYS A 15 4.96 4.21 -4.24
N LEU A 16 4.90 3.56 -3.06
CA LEU A 16 5.29 2.17 -2.90
C LEU A 16 4.42 1.24 -3.76
N ARG A 17 3.10 1.44 -3.78
CA ARG A 17 2.16 0.69 -4.61
C ARG A 17 2.56 0.72 -6.09
N GLU A 18 2.82 1.90 -6.63
CA GLU A 18 3.19 2.07 -8.04
C GLU A 18 4.57 1.46 -8.32
N GLY A 19 5.54 1.67 -7.42
CA GLY A 19 6.87 1.04 -7.53
C GLY A 19 6.79 -0.50 -7.52
N LEU A 20 5.98 -1.09 -6.63
CA LEU A 20 5.76 -2.53 -6.56
C LEU A 20 5.12 -3.08 -7.85
N LYS A 21 4.08 -2.41 -8.33
CA LYS A 21 3.43 -2.78 -9.58
C LYS A 21 4.42 -2.82 -10.75
N GLN A 22 5.28 -1.81 -10.87
CA GLN A 22 6.29 -1.76 -11.91
C GLN A 22 7.39 -2.80 -11.71
N ALA A 23 7.88 -2.98 -10.47
CA ALA A 23 8.90 -3.98 -10.15
C ALA A 23 8.41 -5.40 -10.47
N MET A 24 7.21 -5.76 -10.02
CA MET A 24 6.63 -7.10 -10.27
C MET A 24 6.43 -7.36 -11.76
N ARG A 25 6.00 -6.37 -12.54
CA ARG A 25 5.84 -6.53 -14.01
C ARG A 25 7.14 -6.79 -14.76
N ARG A 26 8.29 -6.45 -14.16
CA ARG A 26 9.63 -6.71 -14.72
C ARG A 26 10.21 -8.06 -14.27
N LEU A 27 9.62 -8.72 -13.27
CA LEU A 27 10.05 -10.03 -12.81
C LEU A 27 9.48 -11.13 -13.71
N GLN A 28 10.36 -11.99 -14.22
CA GLN A 28 9.95 -13.11 -15.07
C GLN A 28 9.10 -14.10 -14.27
N GLY A 29 7.97 -14.52 -14.83
CA GLY A 29 7.07 -15.47 -14.19
C GLY A 29 6.22 -14.88 -13.03
N ALA A 30 6.34 -13.59 -12.73
CA ALA A 30 5.53 -12.97 -11.72
C ALA A 30 4.05 -12.86 -12.15
N PRO A 31 3.09 -13.05 -11.24
CA PRO A 31 1.70 -12.81 -11.54
C PRO A 31 1.47 -11.32 -11.83
N TYR A 32 0.47 -11.02 -12.64
CA TYR A 32 0.09 -9.62 -12.88
C TYR A 32 -0.36 -8.95 -11.57
N PRO A 33 0.25 -7.83 -11.17
CA PRO A 33 -0.10 -7.14 -9.94
C PRO A 33 -1.41 -6.35 -10.12
N TYR A 34 -2.54 -6.99 -9.84
CA TYR A 34 -3.83 -6.33 -9.87
C TYR A 34 -4.01 -5.44 -8.64
N VAL A 35 -4.27 -4.15 -8.86
CA VAL A 35 -4.44 -3.17 -7.78
C VAL A 35 -5.92 -2.87 -7.57
N ILE A 36 -6.37 -3.03 -6.32
CA ILE A 36 -7.69 -2.61 -5.85
C ILE A 36 -7.50 -1.32 -5.04
N THR A 37 -7.92 -0.20 -5.57
CA THR A 37 -7.91 1.07 -4.85
C THR A 37 -9.15 1.13 -3.96
N ALA A 38 -8.97 0.76 -2.69
CA ALA A 38 -10.05 0.64 -1.71
C ALA A 38 -10.26 1.90 -0.86
N CYS A 39 -9.65 3.01 -1.26
CA CYS A 39 -9.84 4.32 -0.65
C CYS A 39 -9.97 5.39 -1.74
N PRO A 40 -10.99 6.25 -1.73
CA PRO A 40 -11.18 7.29 -2.74
C PRO A 40 -10.26 8.49 -2.49
N ASP A 41 -8.95 8.27 -2.47
CA ASP A 41 -7.94 9.29 -2.14
C ASP A 41 -7.59 10.22 -3.31
N GLY A 42 -8.32 10.15 -4.42
CA GLY A 42 -8.02 10.96 -5.61
C GLY A 42 -6.69 10.57 -6.24
N GLU A 43 -6.38 9.28 -6.24
CA GLU A 43 -5.12 8.76 -6.79
C GLU A 43 -5.35 8.11 -8.13
N GLY A 44 -4.84 8.74 -9.15
CA GLY A 44 -4.77 8.24 -10.52
C GLY A 44 -3.76 9.07 -11.27
N ALA A 45 -3.40 8.68 -12.49
CA ALA A 45 -2.50 9.45 -13.36
C ALA A 45 -2.95 10.92 -13.47
N TRP A 46 -4.27 11.14 -13.61
CA TRP A 46 -4.87 12.48 -13.67
C TRP A 46 -4.62 13.33 -12.42
N PHE A 47 -4.57 12.72 -11.22
CA PHE A 47 -4.30 13.47 -9.98
C PHE A 47 -2.83 13.89 -9.90
N SER A 48 -1.92 13.02 -10.31
CA SER A 48 -0.50 13.34 -10.39
C SER A 48 -0.24 14.45 -11.40
N GLU A 49 -0.90 14.42 -12.55
CA GLU A 49 -0.84 15.49 -13.57
C GLU A 49 -1.46 16.79 -13.07
N ALA A 50 -2.63 16.74 -12.42
CA ALA A 50 -3.26 17.91 -11.83
C ALA A 50 -2.42 18.52 -10.70
N ALA A 51 -1.76 17.70 -9.88
CA ALA A 51 -0.89 18.17 -8.80
C ALA A 51 0.37 18.89 -9.32
N GLN A 52 0.89 18.46 -10.48
CA GLN A 52 2.02 19.13 -11.14
C GLN A 52 1.60 20.46 -11.76
N GLN A 53 0.41 20.55 -12.34
CA GLN A 53 -0.08 21.74 -13.04
C GLN A 53 -0.72 22.77 -12.09
N ASN A 54 -1.46 22.31 -11.07
CA ASN A 54 -2.16 23.17 -10.12
C ASN A 54 -2.27 22.50 -8.73
N PRO A 55 -1.30 22.74 -7.84
CA PRO A 55 -1.27 22.15 -6.50
C PRO A 55 -2.48 22.48 -5.63
N GLU A 56 -3.05 23.67 -5.79
CA GLU A 56 -4.24 24.10 -5.01
C GLU A 56 -5.50 23.36 -5.44
N LEU A 57 -5.73 23.24 -6.74
CA LEU A 57 -6.82 22.41 -7.27
C LEU A 57 -6.70 20.96 -6.84
N ALA A 58 -5.48 20.41 -6.85
CA ALA A 58 -5.21 19.06 -6.38
C ALA A 58 -5.57 18.87 -4.90
N ARG A 59 -5.29 19.85 -4.03
CA ARG A 59 -5.69 19.81 -2.61
C ARG A 59 -7.22 19.84 -2.44
N GLN A 60 -7.90 20.69 -3.18
CA GLN A 60 -9.38 20.78 -3.14
C GLN A 60 -10.03 19.47 -3.61
N LEU A 61 -9.55 18.92 -4.72
CA LEU A 61 -10.01 17.63 -5.24
C LEU A 61 -9.76 16.51 -4.23
N LYS A 62 -8.58 16.47 -3.61
CA LYS A 62 -8.26 15.47 -2.58
C LYS A 62 -9.20 15.55 -1.38
N ALA A 63 -9.55 16.78 -0.92
CA ALA A 63 -10.52 16.97 0.16
C ALA A 63 -11.91 16.46 -0.25
N ALA A 64 -12.37 16.79 -1.45
CA ALA A 64 -13.65 16.33 -1.99
C ALA A 64 -13.71 14.80 -2.15
N TYR A 65 -12.63 14.17 -2.57
CA TYR A 65 -12.57 12.70 -2.68
C TYR A 65 -12.54 12.02 -1.31
N LYS A 66 -11.87 12.58 -0.31
CA LYS A 66 -11.90 12.05 1.06
C LYS A 66 -13.30 12.03 1.65
N ALA A 67 -14.14 13.02 1.33
CA ALA A 67 -15.53 13.05 1.76
C ALA A 67 -16.37 11.90 1.17
N LYS A 68 -15.93 11.32 0.05
CA LYS A 68 -16.58 10.16 -0.60
C LYS A 68 -16.25 8.82 0.07
N PHE A 69 -15.32 8.78 1.03
CA PHE A 69 -15.05 7.56 1.79
C PHE A 69 -16.14 7.32 2.84
N THR A 70 -17.30 6.95 2.36
CA THR A 70 -18.48 6.60 3.15
C THR A 70 -18.47 5.13 3.55
N LEU A 71 -19.39 4.70 4.41
CA LEU A 71 -19.55 3.30 4.76
C LEU A 71 -20.03 2.47 3.56
N GLU A 72 -20.91 3.04 2.75
CA GLU A 72 -21.43 2.40 1.52
C GLU A 72 -20.28 2.14 0.52
N PHE A 73 -19.39 3.13 0.33
CA PHE A 73 -18.19 2.92 -0.47
C PHE A 73 -17.32 1.80 0.10
N ALA A 74 -17.12 1.77 1.42
CA ALA A 74 -16.33 0.73 2.07
C ALA A 74 -16.95 -0.67 1.91
N GLN A 75 -18.28 -0.79 1.93
CA GLN A 75 -18.99 -2.04 1.64
C GLN A 75 -18.74 -2.53 0.22
N VAL A 76 -18.80 -1.63 -0.76
CA VAL A 76 -18.51 -1.96 -2.17
C VAL A 76 -17.05 -2.34 -2.35
N ALA A 77 -16.11 -1.61 -1.74
CA ALA A 77 -14.68 -1.92 -1.80
C ALA A 77 -14.37 -3.27 -1.11
N ALA A 78 -15.00 -3.56 0.02
CA ALA A 78 -14.90 -4.85 0.71
C ALA A 78 -15.39 -6.01 -0.19
N GLN A 79 -16.47 -5.78 -0.94
CA GLN A 79 -16.96 -6.72 -1.94
C GLN A 79 -15.90 -6.98 -3.03
N TRP A 80 -15.27 -5.94 -3.57
CA TRP A 80 -14.20 -6.11 -4.56
C TRP A 80 -13.04 -6.94 -4.02
N VAL A 81 -12.63 -6.68 -2.77
CA VAL A 81 -11.56 -7.45 -2.13
C VAL A 81 -12.01 -8.90 -1.91
N ARG A 82 -13.23 -9.13 -1.45
CA ARG A 82 -13.78 -10.48 -1.23
C ARG A 82 -13.79 -11.28 -2.51
N ASP A 83 -14.29 -10.71 -3.60
CA ASP A 83 -14.51 -11.39 -4.87
C ASP A 83 -13.27 -11.45 -5.77
N ALA A 84 -12.17 -10.77 -5.37
CA ALA A 84 -10.90 -10.82 -6.09
C ALA A 84 -10.34 -12.25 -6.12
N SER A 85 -10.12 -12.79 -7.33
CA SER A 85 -9.72 -14.18 -7.58
C SER A 85 -8.37 -14.33 -8.30
N LEU A 86 -7.72 -13.23 -8.67
CA LEU A 86 -6.42 -13.30 -9.32
C LEU A 86 -5.33 -13.83 -8.36
N ALA A 87 -4.29 -14.42 -8.94
CA ALA A 87 -3.17 -14.98 -8.17
C ALA A 87 -2.55 -13.97 -7.20
N PHE A 88 -2.48 -12.69 -7.60
CA PHE A 88 -2.01 -11.60 -6.76
C PHE A 88 -2.91 -10.36 -6.86
N ASN A 89 -3.39 -9.87 -5.71
CA ASN A 89 -4.18 -8.66 -5.59
C ASN A 89 -3.56 -7.76 -4.53
N LEU A 90 -3.17 -6.55 -4.91
CA LEU A 90 -2.66 -5.52 -4.01
C LEU A 90 -3.80 -4.56 -3.66
N VAL A 91 -4.16 -4.49 -2.39
CA VAL A 91 -5.27 -3.67 -1.89
C VAL A 91 -4.71 -2.43 -1.23
N ASP A 92 -4.91 -1.26 -1.84
CA ASP A 92 -4.50 0.03 -1.29
C ASP A 92 -5.64 0.59 -0.43
N VAL A 93 -5.40 0.71 0.89
CA VAL A 93 -6.39 1.13 1.87
C VAL A 93 -6.10 2.51 2.45
N GLY A 94 -7.10 3.10 3.09
CA GLY A 94 -6.98 4.40 3.75
C GLY A 94 -5.99 4.39 4.92
N GLY A 95 -5.49 5.57 5.27
CA GLY A 95 -4.49 5.76 6.33
C GLY A 95 -5.06 5.87 7.74
N LYS A 96 -6.23 5.29 8.05
CA LYS A 96 -6.85 5.35 9.37
C LYS A 96 -7.22 3.96 9.87
N ILE A 97 -7.02 3.73 11.15
CA ILE A 97 -7.59 2.57 11.86
C ILE A 97 -9.03 2.93 12.18
N ASP A 98 -9.96 2.50 11.35
CA ASP A 98 -11.39 2.77 11.49
C ASP A 98 -12.24 1.61 10.98
N GLU A 99 -13.56 1.70 11.18
CA GLU A 99 -14.53 0.67 10.80
C GLU A 99 -14.53 0.42 9.28
N LYS A 100 -14.32 1.43 8.46
CA LYS A 100 -14.31 1.30 7.00
C LYS A 100 -13.13 0.46 6.53
N ASN A 101 -11.93 0.78 7.02
CA ASN A 101 -10.76 -0.03 6.71
C ASN A 101 -10.84 -1.43 7.33
N ARG A 102 -11.45 -1.56 8.52
CA ARG A 102 -11.72 -2.88 9.12
C ARG A 102 -12.56 -3.75 8.20
N LEU A 103 -13.64 -3.21 7.66
CA LEU A 103 -14.51 -3.93 6.74
C LEU A 103 -13.78 -4.37 5.47
N ILE A 104 -13.00 -3.48 4.85
CA ILE A 104 -12.25 -3.76 3.62
C ILE A 104 -11.17 -4.81 3.88
N MET A 105 -10.36 -4.59 4.92
CA MET A 105 -9.18 -5.41 5.22
C MET A 105 -9.55 -6.82 5.71
N SER A 106 -10.73 -7.01 6.31
CA SER A 106 -11.19 -8.33 6.80
C SER A 106 -11.28 -9.40 5.70
N HIS A 107 -11.32 -9.02 4.43
CA HIS A 107 -11.35 -9.93 3.29
C HIS A 107 -9.98 -10.18 2.65
N ALA A 108 -8.91 -9.59 3.21
CA ALA A 108 -7.55 -9.83 2.78
C ALA A 108 -6.89 -11.01 3.52
N THR A 109 -5.69 -11.37 3.10
CA THR A 109 -4.94 -12.50 3.68
C THR A 109 -3.60 -12.10 4.28
N HIS A 110 -2.99 -11.05 3.74
CA HIS A 110 -1.66 -10.59 4.14
C HIS A 110 -1.64 -9.07 4.27
N ALA A 111 -0.66 -8.56 5.02
CA ALA A 111 -0.45 -7.13 5.21
C ALA A 111 1.01 -6.72 5.02
N VAL A 112 1.20 -5.59 4.36
CA VAL A 112 2.43 -4.80 4.32
C VAL A 112 2.14 -3.48 5.04
N ILE A 113 2.86 -3.22 6.12
CA ILE A 113 2.73 -1.99 6.90
C ILE A 113 3.83 -1.02 6.47
N LEU A 114 3.43 0.18 6.05
CA LEU A 114 4.33 1.28 5.73
C LEU A 114 4.00 2.49 6.60
N ALA A 115 4.95 2.97 7.38
CA ALA A 115 4.74 4.09 8.30
C ALA A 115 5.91 5.08 8.26
N GLY A 116 5.59 6.38 8.19
CA GLY A 116 6.57 7.47 8.34
C GLY A 116 6.84 7.86 9.79
N ASP A 117 6.07 7.33 10.73
CA ASP A 117 6.28 7.46 12.18
C ASP A 117 6.27 6.05 12.80
N MET A 118 7.41 5.64 13.33
CA MET A 118 7.58 4.31 13.94
C MET A 118 6.66 4.07 15.14
N ASN A 119 6.26 5.13 15.84
CA ASN A 119 5.35 5.02 17.00
C ASN A 119 3.94 4.56 16.60
N GLN A 120 3.57 4.68 15.32
CA GLN A 120 2.27 4.23 14.82
C GLN A 120 2.27 2.76 14.36
N ILE A 121 3.45 2.15 14.20
CA ILE A 121 3.58 0.76 13.74
C ILE A 121 2.85 -0.21 14.67
N PRO A 122 3.01 -0.16 16.02
CA PRO A 122 2.35 -1.10 16.92
C PRO A 122 0.83 -1.13 16.76
N ALA A 123 0.19 0.03 16.63
CA ALA A 123 -1.26 0.10 16.45
C ALA A 123 -1.72 -0.55 15.14
N TRP A 124 -0.96 -0.38 14.04
CA TRP A 124 -1.25 -1.04 12.78
C TRP A 124 -0.97 -2.55 12.82
N GLN A 125 0.04 -2.99 13.58
CA GLN A 125 0.29 -4.43 13.80
C GLN A 125 -0.86 -5.08 14.57
N GLU A 126 -1.32 -4.44 15.65
CA GLU A 126 -2.48 -4.90 16.43
C GLU A 126 -3.74 -4.97 15.56
N PHE A 127 -4.01 -3.94 14.77
CA PHE A 127 -5.14 -3.91 13.85
C PHE A 127 -5.09 -5.03 12.81
N CYS A 128 -3.92 -5.32 12.25
CA CYS A 128 -3.75 -6.47 11.35
C CYS A 128 -3.94 -7.80 12.09
N PHE A 129 -3.47 -7.91 13.31
CA PHE A 129 -3.62 -9.11 14.14
C PHE A 129 -5.09 -9.39 14.46
N GLU A 130 -5.88 -8.38 14.86
CA GLU A 130 -7.32 -8.49 15.08
C GLU A 130 -8.08 -9.00 13.85
N LEU A 131 -7.57 -8.69 12.67
CA LEU A 131 -8.15 -9.11 11.39
C LEU A 131 -7.59 -10.44 10.86
N ASN A 132 -6.76 -11.14 11.66
CA ASN A 132 -6.06 -12.38 11.27
C ASN A 132 -5.22 -12.24 9.99
N LEU A 133 -4.67 -11.06 9.72
CA LEU A 133 -3.81 -10.83 8.57
C LEU A 133 -2.38 -11.28 8.88
N LYS A 134 -1.78 -12.04 7.97
CA LYS A 134 -0.36 -12.38 8.06
C LYS A 134 0.47 -11.16 7.66
N ILE A 135 1.13 -10.53 8.63
CA ILE A 135 2.06 -9.42 8.37
C ILE A 135 3.32 -10.01 7.72
N ILE A 136 3.61 -9.59 6.48
CA ILE A 136 4.77 -10.05 5.71
C ILE A 136 5.88 -9.01 5.60
N ALA A 137 5.54 -7.73 5.78
CA ALA A 137 6.54 -6.66 5.82
C ALA A 137 6.12 -5.53 6.76
N VAL A 138 7.10 -4.92 7.43
CA VAL A 138 6.98 -3.69 8.22
C VAL A 138 8.10 -2.76 7.79
N ILE A 139 7.74 -1.67 7.12
CA ILE A 139 8.69 -0.79 6.46
C ILE A 139 8.53 0.63 7.02
N TYR A 140 9.66 1.19 7.47
CA TYR A 140 9.74 2.60 7.83
C TYR A 140 9.92 3.45 6.57
N SER A 141 9.04 4.42 6.37
CA SER A 141 9.16 5.41 5.30
C SER A 141 9.99 6.58 5.79
N ASP A 142 11.27 6.56 5.50
CA ASP A 142 12.24 7.55 5.90
C ASP A 142 12.34 8.66 4.84
N TYR A 143 11.58 9.74 5.02
CA TYR A 143 11.55 10.82 4.03
C TYR A 143 12.88 11.58 3.93
N GLU A 144 13.62 11.68 5.04
CA GLU A 144 14.93 12.35 5.09
C GLU A 144 16.10 11.38 4.79
N GLY A 145 15.80 10.10 4.66
CA GLY A 145 16.79 9.07 4.37
C GLY A 145 17.42 9.23 2.99
N VAL A 146 18.65 8.74 2.86
CA VAL A 146 19.43 8.81 1.60
C VAL A 146 19.56 7.45 0.92
N ALA A 147 19.21 6.36 1.61
CA ALA A 147 19.27 5.00 1.08
C ALA A 147 18.27 4.08 1.78
N ASP A 148 17.81 3.05 1.06
CA ASP A 148 17.00 1.98 1.65
C ASP A 148 17.87 1.09 2.56
N GLN A 149 17.28 0.60 3.64
CA GLN A 149 17.94 -0.34 4.55
C GLN A 149 17.09 -1.59 4.73
N ILE A 150 17.67 -2.76 4.47
CA ILE A 150 17.05 -4.05 4.73
C ILE A 150 17.68 -4.60 6.00
N GLN A 151 16.88 -4.70 7.07
CA GLN A 151 17.31 -5.17 8.39
C GLN A 151 17.09 -6.66 8.55
N THR A 152 15.94 -7.16 8.09
CA THR A 152 15.52 -8.55 8.21
C THR A 152 14.63 -8.90 7.02
N GLU A 153 14.87 -10.07 6.40
CA GLU A 153 14.01 -10.56 5.32
C GLU A 153 13.02 -11.64 5.79
N VAL A 154 13.39 -12.43 6.77
CA VAL A 154 12.61 -13.58 7.26
C VAL A 154 12.54 -13.54 8.79
N PRO A 155 11.40 -13.88 9.43
CA PRO A 155 10.11 -14.30 8.87
C PRO A 155 9.24 -13.13 8.37
N VAL A 156 9.59 -11.91 8.70
CA VAL A 156 8.92 -10.66 8.29
C VAL A 156 9.97 -9.72 7.74
N LEU A 157 9.76 -9.23 6.52
CA LEU A 157 10.64 -8.22 5.93
C LEU A 157 10.57 -6.93 6.75
N LYS A 158 11.72 -6.47 7.28
CA LYS A 158 11.83 -5.22 8.03
C LYS A 158 12.94 -4.36 7.47
N GLY A 159 12.74 -3.05 7.52
CA GLY A 159 13.73 -2.08 7.10
C GLY A 159 13.12 -0.71 6.82
N SER A 160 13.85 0.11 6.08
CA SER A 160 13.37 1.43 5.67
C SER A 160 13.47 1.62 4.16
N ILE A 161 12.58 2.44 3.65
CA ILE A 161 12.62 2.96 2.29
C ILE A 161 12.72 4.48 2.36
N HIS A 162 13.69 5.04 1.63
CA HIS A 162 13.95 6.48 1.70
C HIS A 162 13.09 7.24 0.70
N TYR A 163 12.84 8.52 0.98
CA TYR A 163 12.33 9.56 0.09
C TYR A 163 11.26 9.11 -0.92
N LEU A 164 10.13 8.61 -0.39
CA LEU A 164 8.98 8.25 -1.22
C LEU A 164 8.22 9.50 -1.66
N GLU A 165 8.59 10.06 -2.80
CA GLU A 165 7.95 11.24 -3.37
C GLU A 165 7.08 10.89 -4.59
N ARG A 166 5.97 11.62 -4.72
CA ARG A 166 5.03 11.39 -5.84
C ARG A 166 5.66 11.72 -7.18
N GLY A 167 5.41 10.85 -8.15
CA GLY A 167 5.92 11.01 -9.52
C GLY A 167 7.31 10.42 -9.75
N GLN A 168 7.99 9.96 -8.69
CA GLN A 168 9.26 9.25 -8.85
C GLN A 168 9.05 7.76 -9.12
N ASP A 169 9.85 7.20 -10.03
CA ASP A 169 9.95 5.75 -10.22
C ASP A 169 10.84 5.17 -9.11
N VAL A 170 10.21 4.52 -8.15
CA VAL A 170 10.88 3.83 -7.05
C VAL A 170 11.02 2.32 -7.29
N SER A 171 10.65 1.83 -8.45
CA SER A 171 10.59 0.39 -8.77
C SER A 171 11.94 -0.32 -8.69
N SER A 172 13.04 0.39 -8.93
CA SER A 172 14.40 -0.16 -8.87
C SER A 172 15.04 -0.11 -7.48
N ARG A 173 14.37 0.52 -6.49
CA ARG A 173 14.94 0.64 -5.14
C ARG A 173 15.08 -0.72 -4.46
N PRO A 174 16.13 -0.91 -3.64
CA PRO A 174 16.41 -2.20 -2.99
C PRO A 174 15.24 -2.74 -2.20
N MET A 175 14.57 -1.93 -1.36
CA MET A 175 13.41 -2.36 -0.57
C MET A 175 12.24 -2.78 -1.45
N VAL A 176 11.95 -2.05 -2.53
CA VAL A 176 10.88 -2.39 -3.48
C VAL A 176 11.18 -3.71 -4.18
N GLN A 177 12.44 -3.91 -4.58
CA GLN A 177 12.88 -5.14 -5.26
C GLN A 177 12.79 -6.37 -4.34
N VAL A 178 13.21 -6.25 -3.07
CA VAL A 178 13.11 -7.34 -2.10
C VAL A 178 11.65 -7.65 -1.79
N LEU A 179 10.83 -6.64 -1.55
CA LEU A 179 9.40 -6.82 -1.30
C LEU A 179 8.69 -7.43 -2.52
N ALA A 180 9.01 -7.01 -3.74
CA ALA A 180 8.41 -7.57 -4.94
C ALA A 180 8.74 -9.07 -5.09
N ARG A 181 10.00 -9.48 -4.87
CA ARG A 181 10.39 -10.91 -4.90
C ARG A 181 9.69 -11.71 -3.81
N LEU A 182 9.56 -11.16 -2.60
CA LEU A 182 8.81 -11.81 -1.50
C LEU A 182 7.35 -12.03 -1.90
N LEU A 183 6.69 -11.02 -2.46
CA LEU A 183 5.29 -11.11 -2.90
C LEU A 183 5.10 -12.15 -4.01
N VAL A 184 6.02 -12.21 -4.97
CA VAL A 184 6.00 -13.21 -6.04
C VAL A 184 6.16 -14.61 -5.47
N SER A 185 7.13 -14.83 -4.58
CA SER A 185 7.36 -16.15 -3.95
C SER A 185 6.14 -16.65 -3.17
N LEU A 186 5.45 -15.76 -2.45
CA LEU A 186 4.25 -16.08 -1.68
C LEU A 186 3.01 -16.31 -2.56
N SER A 187 2.97 -15.74 -3.76
CA SER A 187 1.83 -15.90 -4.67
C SER A 187 1.90 -17.17 -5.54
N SER A 188 3.05 -17.84 -5.54
CA SER A 188 3.31 -19.06 -6.33
C SER A 188 3.01 -20.35 -5.56
N VAL A 189 2.62 -20.25 -4.30
CA VAL A 189 2.19 -21.33 -3.41
C VAL A 189 0.67 -21.38 -3.36
#